data_74419a1dadb5269cf4f2f6ee305e7608
#
_entry.id   74419a1dadb5269cf4f2f6ee305e7608
#
_cell.length_a   1.000
_cell.length_b   1.000
_cell.length_c   1.000
_cell.angle_alpha   90.00
_cell.angle_beta   90.00
_cell.angle_gamma   90.00
#
_symmetry.space_group_name_H-M   'P 1'
#
loop_
_entity.id
_entity.type
_entity.pdbx_description
1 polymer ?
#
loop_
_entity_poly.entity_id
_entity_poly.type
_entity_poly.pdbx_seq_one_letter_code
_entity_poly.pdbx_strand_id
1 'polypeptide(L)'
;MNSKAQNCNVNISLLIASLFVSSLLLPFVASEPIDNNEKIEYIISGLSESTPDVEGKEYMFNGDDLPIYSLTGILKTQWVEEGYPDVILPFSSEQDTKSSIRSCENSWNVGESDNITTTGGTISATVMKISANSAIFVEEGKIVSSIILSDIASTWESIIYPTDVNYFGNPPDVDNNCQIEIVIYGIDGTGNTGGYFQAGISSMRESLFFDIDDMNSRNTILAHEFEHLIHNSRDPFEYSWIDEGSADMAAFLCFGVTDTLSSHVNEWAENSSISLRWWNDRSADYGAGFLFMMYLAD
;
A
#
# COMPACT_ATOMS: atom_id res chain seq x y z
N MET A 1 10.95 4.62 37.10
CA MET A 1 9.53 4.95 36.88
C MET A 1 9.12 4.15 35.66
N ASN A 2 8.40 3.04 35.87
CA ASN A 2 7.95 2.14 34.81
C ASN A 2 6.62 2.66 34.26
N SER A 3 6.58 3.18 33.03
CA SER A 3 5.33 3.38 32.34
C SER A 3 4.92 2.06 31.70
N LYS A 4 3.89 1.44 32.24
CA LYS A 4 3.21 0.32 31.60
C LYS A 4 2.51 0.85 30.34
N ALA A 5 2.92 0.40 29.16
CA ALA A 5 2.08 0.46 27.98
C ALA A 5 0.81 -0.36 28.30
N GLN A 6 -0.33 0.28 28.37
CA GLN A 6 -1.63 -0.41 28.35
C GLN A 6 -1.88 -0.82 26.92
N ASN A 7 -1.81 -2.11 26.63
CA ASN A 7 -2.38 -2.68 25.42
C ASN A 7 -3.88 -2.45 25.46
N CYS A 8 -4.35 -1.53 24.66
CA CYS A 8 -5.77 -1.36 24.40
C CYS A 8 -6.12 -2.33 23.26
N ASN A 9 -6.46 -3.58 23.62
CA ASN A 9 -7.04 -4.52 22.67
C ASN A 9 -8.47 -4.06 22.40
N VAL A 10 -8.68 -3.29 21.35
CA VAL A 10 -10.00 -3.03 20.82
C VAL A 10 -10.43 -4.31 20.10
N ASN A 11 -11.59 -4.82 20.44
CA ASN A 11 -12.12 -6.07 19.92
C ASN A 11 -12.70 -5.84 18.51
N ILE A 12 -11.82 -5.55 17.54
CA ILE A 12 -12.16 -5.35 16.12
C ILE A 12 -12.82 -6.63 15.57
N SER A 13 -12.36 -7.81 16.00
CA SER A 13 -12.97 -9.11 15.65
C SER A 13 -14.46 -9.16 15.92
N LEU A 14 -14.93 -8.56 17.01
CA LEU A 14 -16.36 -8.58 17.36
C LEU A 14 -17.17 -7.71 16.38
N LEU A 15 -16.62 -6.60 15.94
CA LEU A 15 -17.29 -5.69 15.00
C LEU A 15 -17.34 -6.27 13.58
N ILE A 16 -16.21 -6.79 13.09
CA ILE A 16 -16.12 -7.41 11.77
C ILE A 16 -16.89 -8.74 11.74
N ALA A 17 -16.77 -9.57 12.77
CA ALA A 17 -17.58 -10.79 12.89
C ALA A 17 -19.08 -10.51 12.92
N SER A 18 -19.54 -9.42 13.56
CA SER A 18 -20.94 -9.03 13.55
C SER A 18 -21.43 -8.60 12.16
N LEU A 19 -20.57 -7.95 11.38
CA LEU A 19 -20.87 -7.57 9.99
C LEU A 19 -20.95 -8.78 9.05
N PHE A 20 -20.03 -9.74 9.18
CA PHE A 20 -20.08 -10.98 8.38
C PHE A 20 -21.17 -11.95 8.80
N VAL A 21 -21.43 -12.10 10.10
CA VAL A 21 -22.48 -12.99 10.60
C VAL A 21 -23.88 -12.44 10.31
N SER A 22 -24.07 -11.11 10.33
CA SER A 22 -25.37 -10.52 9.99
C SER A 22 -25.73 -10.68 8.51
N SER A 23 -24.73 -10.69 7.61
CA SER A 23 -24.96 -10.95 6.18
C SER A 23 -25.30 -12.41 5.88
N LEU A 24 -24.94 -13.36 6.77
CA LEU A 24 -25.18 -14.79 6.59
C LEU A 24 -26.52 -15.30 7.23
N LEU A 25 -27.15 -14.56 8.15
CA LEU A 25 -28.21 -15.04 8.99
C LEU A 25 -29.54 -14.27 8.94
N LEU A 26 -29.64 -13.19 8.14
CA LEU A 26 -30.89 -12.44 8.07
C LEU A 26 -31.80 -12.95 6.93
N PRO A 27 -33.04 -13.38 7.23
CA PRO A 27 -34.03 -13.54 6.18
C PRO A 27 -34.36 -12.16 5.59
N PHE A 28 -34.56 -12.12 4.28
CA PHE A 28 -34.91 -10.97 3.49
C PHE A 28 -36.16 -10.27 4.07
N VAL A 29 -35.94 -9.29 4.93
CA VAL A 29 -36.97 -8.33 5.32
C VAL A 29 -36.61 -7.05 4.57
N ALA A 30 -37.52 -6.63 3.69
CA ALA A 30 -37.39 -5.33 3.04
C ALA A 30 -37.31 -4.25 4.15
N SER A 31 -36.11 -3.79 4.44
CA SER A 31 -35.87 -2.72 5.38
C SER A 31 -35.96 -1.39 4.65
N GLU A 32 -36.54 -0.40 5.33
CA GLU A 32 -36.45 1.00 4.90
C GLU A 32 -35.00 1.37 4.60
N PRO A 33 -34.73 2.32 3.67
CA PRO A 33 -33.37 2.73 3.36
C PRO A 33 -32.70 3.24 4.64
N ILE A 34 -31.70 2.51 5.11
CA ILE A 34 -30.84 2.93 6.22
C ILE A 34 -30.06 4.13 5.71
N ASP A 35 -30.03 5.21 6.48
CA ASP A 35 -29.16 6.34 6.19
C ASP A 35 -27.71 5.83 6.17
N ASN A 36 -27.14 5.77 4.97
CA ASN A 36 -25.81 5.20 4.74
C ASN A 36 -24.72 5.98 5.51
N ASN A 37 -24.93 7.27 5.77
CA ASN A 37 -24.01 8.11 6.51
C ASN A 37 -23.80 7.66 7.95
N GLU A 38 -24.86 7.28 8.67
CA GLU A 38 -24.74 6.76 10.06
C GLU A 38 -23.95 5.43 10.10
N LYS A 39 -24.13 4.56 9.11
CA LYS A 39 -23.46 3.25 9.07
C LYS A 39 -21.96 3.37 8.77
N ILE A 40 -21.59 4.32 7.92
CA ILE A 40 -20.21 4.64 7.54
C ILE A 40 -19.44 5.24 8.73
N GLU A 41 -20.06 6.20 9.42
CA GLU A 41 -19.49 6.79 10.64
C GLU A 41 -19.18 5.74 11.72
N TYR A 42 -20.01 4.71 11.83
CA TYR A 42 -19.84 3.64 12.82
C TYR A 42 -18.66 2.73 12.50
N ILE A 43 -18.42 2.41 11.22
CA ILE A 43 -17.30 1.59 10.78
C ILE A 43 -15.99 2.36 10.97
N ILE A 44 -15.96 3.63 10.56
CA ILE A 44 -14.76 4.48 10.65
C ILE A 44 -14.44 4.82 12.11
N SER A 45 -15.43 5.09 12.96
CA SER A 45 -15.19 5.36 14.39
C SER A 45 -14.64 4.14 15.13
N GLY A 46 -15.06 2.94 14.77
CA GLY A 46 -14.52 1.70 15.33
C GLY A 46 -13.05 1.48 15.00
N LEU A 47 -12.63 1.87 13.80
CA LEU A 47 -11.22 1.80 13.36
C LEU A 47 -10.37 2.93 13.94
N SER A 48 -10.97 4.09 14.29
CA SER A 48 -10.24 5.26 14.78
C SER A 48 -10.01 5.28 16.30
N GLU A 49 -10.73 4.47 17.08
CA GLU A 49 -10.57 4.46 18.55
C GLU A 49 -9.19 3.98 19.05
N SER A 50 -8.35 3.45 18.14
CA SER A 50 -6.99 3.04 18.46
C SER A 50 -5.92 4.10 18.23
N THR A 51 -6.26 5.27 17.65
CA THR A 51 -5.31 6.36 17.44
C THR A 51 -5.49 7.45 18.54
N PRO A 52 -4.42 7.88 19.22
CA PRO A 52 -4.55 8.97 20.20
C PRO A 52 -4.82 10.30 19.49
N ASP A 53 -5.92 10.95 19.85
CA ASP A 53 -6.28 12.33 19.57
C ASP A 53 -6.21 12.81 18.10
N VAL A 54 -7.20 12.41 17.32
CA VAL A 54 -7.61 13.23 16.16
C VAL A 54 -8.99 13.79 16.49
N GLU A 55 -9.05 15.07 16.88
CA GLU A 55 -10.31 15.82 17.00
C GLU A 55 -11.13 15.61 15.72
N GLY A 56 -12.39 15.20 15.89
CA GLY A 56 -13.32 14.86 14.83
C GLY A 56 -13.37 15.92 13.73
N LYS A 57 -12.65 15.67 12.64
CA LYS A 57 -12.92 16.31 11.37
C LYS A 57 -14.02 15.51 10.69
N GLU A 58 -15.19 16.15 10.52
CA GLU A 58 -16.16 15.69 9.53
C GLU A 58 -15.47 15.63 8.17
N TYR A 59 -15.16 14.43 7.71
CA TYR A 59 -14.70 14.22 6.34
C TYR A 59 -15.93 14.22 5.43
N MET A 60 -16.30 15.41 4.96
CA MET A 60 -17.27 15.53 3.88
C MET A 60 -16.56 15.17 2.56
N PHE A 61 -16.94 14.06 1.98
CA PHE A 61 -16.52 13.65 0.65
C PHE A 61 -17.00 14.71 -0.35
N ASN A 62 -16.13 15.53 -0.88
CA ASN A 62 -16.40 16.27 -2.11
C ASN A 62 -16.19 15.29 -3.26
N GLY A 63 -17.27 14.93 -3.93
CA GLY A 63 -17.28 13.92 -4.98
C GLY A 63 -16.50 14.24 -6.26
N ASP A 64 -15.53 15.13 -6.19
CA ASP A 64 -14.64 15.50 -7.29
C ASP A 64 -13.24 14.86 -7.16
N ASP A 65 -12.92 14.26 -6.01
CA ASP A 65 -11.66 13.51 -5.84
C ASP A 65 -11.93 12.04 -6.20
N LEU A 66 -11.59 11.67 -7.42
CA LEU A 66 -11.62 10.28 -7.84
C LEU A 66 -10.64 9.47 -6.98
N PRO A 67 -11.00 8.26 -6.55
CA PRO A 67 -10.08 7.41 -5.81
C PRO A 67 -8.83 7.15 -6.64
N ILE A 68 -7.66 7.30 -6.02
CA ILE A 68 -6.38 7.01 -6.62
C ILE A 68 -6.19 5.50 -6.55
N TYR A 69 -5.91 4.87 -7.68
CA TYR A 69 -5.73 3.42 -7.78
C TYR A 69 -4.26 3.04 -7.86
N SER A 70 -3.92 1.88 -7.28
CA SER A 70 -2.70 1.16 -7.61
C SER A 70 -2.86 0.43 -8.95
N LEU A 71 -1.83 0.45 -9.79
CA LEU A 71 -1.79 -0.38 -11.01
C LEU A 71 -1.29 -1.79 -10.75
N THR A 72 -0.82 -2.11 -9.55
CA THR A 72 -0.17 -3.38 -9.25
C THR A 72 -1.05 -4.58 -9.56
N GLY A 73 -2.31 -4.58 -9.19
CA GLY A 73 -3.24 -5.66 -9.49
C GLY A 73 -3.44 -5.89 -10.97
N ILE A 74 -3.56 -4.81 -11.77
CA ILE A 74 -3.70 -4.88 -13.24
C ILE A 74 -2.43 -5.43 -13.87
N LEU A 75 -1.25 -4.94 -13.46
CA LEU A 75 0.04 -5.39 -13.97
C LEU A 75 0.32 -6.84 -13.62
N LYS A 76 -0.07 -7.28 -12.43
CA LYS A 76 0.03 -8.67 -12.01
C LYS A 76 -0.85 -9.57 -12.88
N THR A 77 -2.07 -9.16 -13.18
CA THR A 77 -2.97 -9.90 -14.07
C THR A 77 -2.38 -10.02 -15.48
N GLN A 78 -1.86 -8.95 -16.05
CA GLN A 78 -1.18 -8.96 -17.36
C GLN A 78 0.03 -9.91 -17.35
N TRP A 79 0.85 -9.85 -16.31
CA TRP A 79 2.01 -10.72 -16.16
C TRP A 79 1.64 -12.20 -16.09
N VAL A 80 0.54 -12.54 -15.41
CA VAL A 80 -0.04 -13.89 -15.40
C VAL A 80 -0.48 -14.32 -16.81
N GLU A 81 -1.18 -13.45 -17.54
CA GLU A 81 -1.65 -13.72 -18.91
C GLU A 81 -0.50 -13.90 -19.90
N GLU A 82 0.62 -13.22 -19.71
CA GLU A 82 1.85 -13.35 -20.50
C GLU A 82 2.66 -14.62 -20.19
N GLY A 83 2.20 -15.43 -19.23
CA GLY A 83 2.79 -16.73 -18.91
C GLY A 83 3.99 -16.69 -17.98
N TYR A 84 4.05 -15.69 -17.09
CA TYR A 84 5.13 -15.53 -16.11
C TYR A 84 6.53 -15.67 -16.78
N PRO A 85 6.98 -14.67 -17.53
CA PRO A 85 8.33 -14.71 -18.06
C PRO A 85 9.30 -14.94 -16.91
N ASP A 86 10.18 -15.92 -17.04
CA ASP A 86 11.04 -16.52 -16.00
C ASP A 86 11.78 -15.49 -15.13
N VAL A 87 11.09 -14.94 -14.16
CA VAL A 87 11.67 -14.15 -13.08
C VAL A 87 11.55 -14.98 -11.82
N ILE A 88 12.46 -15.91 -11.66
CA ILE A 88 12.66 -16.60 -10.41
C ILE A 88 13.38 -15.61 -9.49
N LEU A 89 12.61 -14.91 -8.65
CA LEU A 89 13.21 -14.29 -7.47
C LEU A 89 13.83 -15.42 -6.66
N PRO A 90 15.11 -15.35 -6.32
CA PRO A 90 15.71 -16.37 -5.47
C PRO A 90 15.08 -16.30 -4.08
N PHE A 91 14.00 -17.06 -3.88
CA PHE A 91 13.49 -17.31 -2.54
C PHE A 91 14.53 -18.15 -1.80
N SER A 92 15.33 -17.53 -0.96
CA SER A 92 16.11 -18.24 0.03
C SER A 92 15.41 -18.17 1.37
N SER A 93 14.72 -19.24 1.73
CA SER A 93 14.19 -19.47 3.08
C SER A 93 15.27 -19.45 4.18
N GLU A 94 16.53 -19.20 3.83
CA GLU A 94 17.68 -19.14 4.74
C GLU A 94 18.08 -17.72 5.13
N GLN A 95 17.47 -16.66 4.59
CA GLN A 95 17.89 -15.29 4.91
C GLN A 95 17.40 -14.79 6.28
N ASP A 96 16.35 -15.37 6.86
CA ASP A 96 15.80 -14.91 8.16
C ASP A 96 16.66 -15.26 9.40
N THR A 97 17.75 -16.01 9.26
CA THR A 97 18.51 -16.50 10.42
C THR A 97 19.95 -16.03 10.53
N LYS A 98 20.48 -15.27 9.58
CA LYS A 98 21.83 -14.71 9.68
C LYS A 98 21.78 -13.19 9.65
N SER A 99 21.95 -12.58 10.82
CA SER A 99 22.47 -11.22 10.95
C SER A 99 23.92 -11.19 10.39
N SER A 100 24.04 -11.33 9.07
CA SER A 100 25.24 -10.94 8.36
C SER A 100 25.16 -9.41 8.24
N ILE A 101 26.25 -8.72 8.59
CA ILE A 101 26.41 -7.31 8.24
C ILE A 101 26.22 -7.22 6.73
N ARG A 102 25.07 -6.69 6.29
CA ARG A 102 24.81 -6.43 4.86
C ARG A 102 25.89 -5.44 4.41
N SER A 103 26.65 -5.78 3.39
CA SER A 103 27.53 -4.82 2.71
C SER A 103 26.75 -4.21 1.55
N CYS A 104 26.30 -2.97 1.70
CA CYS A 104 25.63 -2.22 0.64
C CYS A 104 26.67 -1.75 -0.38
N GLU A 105 27.01 -2.60 -1.36
CA GLU A 105 28.17 -2.38 -2.23
C GLU A 105 27.86 -1.46 -3.43
N ASN A 106 26.62 -1.36 -3.86
CA ASN A 106 26.21 -0.64 -5.07
C ASN A 106 25.24 0.51 -4.77
N SER A 107 25.33 1.11 -3.59
CA SER A 107 24.40 2.17 -3.18
C SER A 107 24.48 3.39 -4.10
N TRP A 108 23.32 3.93 -4.44
CA TRP A 108 23.18 5.13 -5.24
C TRP A 108 23.75 6.39 -4.55
N ASN A 109 24.18 7.35 -5.35
CA ASN A 109 24.59 8.67 -4.88
C ASN A 109 23.70 9.76 -5.48
N VAL A 110 23.46 10.84 -4.71
CA VAL A 110 22.70 12.00 -5.20
C VAL A 110 23.37 12.58 -6.44
N GLY A 111 22.57 12.79 -7.48
CA GLY A 111 23.01 13.30 -8.78
C GLY A 111 23.36 12.21 -9.79
N GLU A 112 23.37 10.94 -9.42
CA GLU A 112 23.47 9.85 -10.40
C GLU A 112 22.17 9.72 -11.19
N SER A 113 22.29 9.43 -12.49
CA SER A 113 21.16 9.26 -13.39
C SER A 113 21.15 7.86 -13.99
N ASP A 114 19.96 7.32 -14.21
CA ASP A 114 19.77 6.03 -14.86
C ASP A 114 18.56 6.04 -15.79
N ASN A 115 18.52 5.09 -16.71
CA ASN A 115 17.38 4.81 -17.57
C ASN A 115 16.50 3.72 -16.92
N ILE A 116 15.35 4.13 -16.44
CA ILE A 116 14.44 3.26 -15.72
C ILE A 116 13.31 2.82 -16.63
N THR A 117 13.08 1.51 -16.70
CA THR A 117 11.93 0.94 -17.42
C THR A 117 10.68 1.12 -16.57
N THR A 118 9.61 1.60 -17.20
CA THR A 118 8.29 1.80 -16.61
C THR A 118 7.22 1.16 -17.48
N THR A 119 5.97 1.16 -17.04
CA THR A 119 4.82 0.70 -17.85
C THR A 119 4.64 1.51 -19.13
N GLY A 120 5.02 2.78 -19.14
CA GLY A 120 4.95 3.68 -20.29
C GLY A 120 6.17 3.64 -21.22
N GLY A 121 7.20 2.85 -20.89
CA GLY A 121 8.46 2.79 -21.61
C GLY A 121 9.66 3.13 -20.72
N THR A 122 10.76 3.56 -21.31
CA THR A 122 11.97 3.91 -20.56
C THR A 122 12.05 5.41 -20.35
N ILE A 123 12.26 5.83 -19.11
CA ILE A 123 12.49 7.22 -18.73
C ILE A 123 13.94 7.41 -18.27
N SER A 124 14.48 8.61 -18.40
CA SER A 124 15.70 9.02 -17.71
C SER A 124 15.32 9.66 -16.37
N ALA A 125 15.92 9.22 -15.28
CA ALA A 125 15.66 9.76 -13.96
C ALA A 125 16.95 9.95 -13.17
N THR A 126 16.97 10.93 -12.28
CA THR A 126 18.13 11.30 -11.47
C THR A 126 17.83 11.12 -9.99
N VAL A 127 18.77 10.57 -9.24
CA VAL A 127 18.70 10.46 -7.79
C VAL A 127 18.76 11.85 -7.16
N MET A 128 17.62 12.28 -6.62
CA MET A 128 17.49 13.60 -6.01
C MET A 128 17.64 13.57 -4.49
N LYS A 129 17.41 12.42 -3.85
CA LYS A 129 17.52 12.26 -2.40
C LYS A 129 17.87 10.81 -2.05
N ILE A 130 18.64 10.64 -0.98
CA ILE A 130 18.99 9.34 -0.41
C ILE A 130 18.63 9.35 1.08
N SER A 131 18.19 8.23 1.57
CA SER A 131 18.05 7.92 3.00
C SER A 131 18.78 6.62 3.34
N ALA A 132 18.60 6.08 4.54
CA ALA A 132 19.27 4.84 4.93
C ALA A 132 18.81 3.64 4.10
N ASN A 133 17.51 3.60 3.77
CA ASN A 133 16.86 2.47 3.10
C ASN A 133 16.18 2.86 1.78
N SER A 134 16.40 4.08 1.26
CA SER A 134 15.84 4.46 -0.04
C SER A 134 16.73 5.36 -0.87
N ALA A 135 16.55 5.27 -2.20
CA ALA A 135 17.03 6.23 -3.18
C ALA A 135 15.83 6.79 -3.97
N ILE A 136 15.63 8.11 -3.91
CA ILE A 136 14.50 8.78 -4.56
C ILE A 136 14.94 9.36 -5.88
N PHE A 137 14.41 8.79 -6.96
CA PHE A 137 14.60 9.21 -8.33
C PHE A 137 13.49 10.16 -8.76
N VAL A 138 13.85 11.14 -9.57
CA VAL A 138 12.88 12.03 -10.23
C VAL A 138 13.17 12.04 -11.73
N GLU A 139 12.12 11.85 -12.53
CA GLU A 139 12.18 11.90 -13.99
C GLU A 139 12.81 13.21 -14.49
N GLU A 140 13.65 13.12 -15.52
CA GLU A 140 14.26 14.29 -16.13
C GLU A 140 13.22 15.29 -16.63
N GLY A 141 13.43 16.58 -16.35
CA GLY A 141 12.49 17.64 -16.71
C GLY A 141 11.32 17.83 -15.72
N LYS A 142 11.12 16.94 -14.77
CA LYS A 142 10.17 17.11 -13.66
C LYS A 142 10.83 17.79 -12.47
N ILE A 143 10.05 18.47 -11.65
CA ILE A 143 10.56 19.22 -10.48
C ILE A 143 9.77 18.81 -9.23
N VAL A 144 10.47 18.23 -8.27
CA VAL A 144 9.97 17.99 -6.91
C VAL A 144 10.78 18.86 -5.94
N SER A 145 10.09 19.59 -5.06
CA SER A 145 10.79 20.47 -4.12
C SER A 145 11.63 19.67 -3.12
N SER A 146 12.77 20.24 -2.69
CA SER A 146 13.63 19.60 -1.70
C SER A 146 12.93 19.36 -0.35
N ILE A 147 11.90 20.14 -0.04
CA ILE A 147 11.07 19.96 1.15
C ILE A 147 10.27 18.67 1.02
N ILE A 148 9.60 18.45 -0.11
CA ILE A 148 8.83 17.24 -0.38
C ILE A 148 9.73 16.01 -0.39
N LEU A 149 10.88 16.06 -1.08
CA LEU A 149 11.85 14.96 -1.10
C LEU A 149 12.36 14.61 0.30
N SER A 150 12.58 15.61 1.14
CA SER A 150 13.02 15.40 2.52
C SER A 150 11.90 14.84 3.39
N ASP A 151 10.66 15.22 3.15
CA ASP A 151 9.48 14.68 3.83
C ASP A 151 9.27 13.20 3.45
N ILE A 152 9.32 12.86 2.18
CA ILE A 152 9.24 11.46 1.71
C ILE A 152 10.34 10.62 2.39
N ALA A 153 11.60 11.04 2.31
CA ALA A 153 12.71 10.31 2.90
C ALA A 153 12.56 10.16 4.43
N SER A 154 12.12 11.20 5.12
CA SER A 154 11.90 11.17 6.58
C SER A 154 10.76 10.25 6.97
N THR A 155 9.62 10.32 6.28
CA THR A 155 8.45 9.47 6.53
C THR A 155 8.76 8.02 6.18
N TRP A 156 9.49 7.77 5.10
CA TRP A 156 9.98 6.45 4.73
C TRP A 156 10.76 5.80 5.88
N GLU A 157 11.78 6.48 6.39
CA GLU A 157 12.65 5.92 7.43
C GLU A 157 11.99 5.81 8.79
N SER A 158 11.07 6.73 9.14
CA SER A 158 10.51 6.79 10.50
C SER A 158 9.18 6.06 10.64
N ILE A 159 8.46 5.83 9.56
CA ILE A 159 7.11 5.24 9.59
C ILE A 159 7.00 4.05 8.62
N ILE A 160 7.14 4.27 7.30
CA ILE A 160 6.81 3.26 6.30
C ILE A 160 7.72 2.03 6.43
N TYR A 161 9.01 2.21 6.21
CA TYR A 161 9.97 1.11 6.21
C TYR A 161 9.94 0.27 7.51
N PRO A 162 10.04 0.87 8.71
CA PRO A 162 10.02 0.08 9.93
C PRO A 162 8.67 -0.58 10.21
N THR A 163 7.55 0.02 9.82
CA THR A 163 6.23 -0.58 10.02
C THR A 163 6.06 -1.78 9.12
N ASP A 164 6.27 -1.62 7.82
CA ASP A 164 6.04 -2.70 6.86
C ASP A 164 7.02 -3.85 7.08
N VAL A 165 8.28 -3.56 7.35
CA VAL A 165 9.25 -4.61 7.71
C VAL A 165 8.84 -5.36 8.98
N ASN A 166 8.27 -4.68 9.97
CA ASN A 166 7.83 -5.32 11.21
C ASN A 166 6.63 -6.27 11.00
N TYR A 167 5.71 -5.92 10.11
CA TYR A 167 4.48 -6.69 9.90
C TYR A 167 4.59 -7.70 8.76
N PHE A 168 5.24 -7.34 7.68
CA PHE A 168 5.31 -8.14 6.45
C PHE A 168 6.69 -8.76 6.21
N GLY A 169 7.71 -8.34 6.96
CA GLY A 169 9.09 -8.85 6.90
C GLY A 169 10.02 -8.04 6.01
N ASN A 170 11.27 -8.50 5.88
CA ASN A 170 12.29 -7.75 5.14
C ASN A 170 12.00 -7.76 3.64
N PRO A 171 12.22 -6.63 2.94
CA PRO A 171 12.24 -6.60 1.48
C PRO A 171 13.40 -7.44 0.93
N PRO A 172 13.33 -7.86 -0.33
CA PRO A 172 14.49 -8.42 -1.03
C PRO A 172 15.59 -7.36 -1.15
N ASP A 173 16.79 -7.78 -1.52
CA ASP A 173 17.94 -6.92 -1.83
C ASP A 173 18.68 -7.60 -2.98
N VAL A 174 18.10 -7.49 -4.19
CA VAL A 174 18.49 -8.26 -5.37
C VAL A 174 19.80 -7.75 -5.95
N ASP A 175 20.03 -6.44 -5.89
CA ASP A 175 21.20 -5.77 -6.43
C ASP A 175 22.29 -5.47 -5.38
N ASN A 176 22.06 -5.81 -4.11
CA ASN A 176 22.95 -5.59 -2.96
C ASN A 176 23.26 -4.11 -2.71
N ASN A 177 22.33 -3.21 -2.98
CA ASN A 177 22.50 -1.81 -2.70
C ASN A 177 21.86 -1.36 -1.37
N CYS A 178 21.02 -2.20 -0.76
CA CYS A 178 20.26 -1.94 0.47
C CYS A 178 19.27 -0.79 0.36
N GLN A 179 18.90 -0.35 -0.81
CA GLN A 179 18.05 0.83 -1.03
C GLN A 179 16.84 0.46 -1.88
N ILE A 180 15.67 0.77 -1.39
CA ILE A 180 14.46 0.71 -2.21
C ILE A 180 14.43 1.97 -3.10
N GLU A 181 14.23 1.79 -4.39
CA GLU A 181 14.16 2.86 -5.35
C GLU A 181 12.75 3.42 -5.42
N ILE A 182 12.57 4.66 -5.04
CA ILE A 182 11.31 5.40 -5.16
C ILE A 182 11.40 6.27 -6.41
N VAL A 183 10.71 5.86 -7.48
CA VAL A 183 10.79 6.50 -8.80
C VAL A 183 9.58 7.41 -8.99
N ILE A 184 9.81 8.71 -8.96
CA ILE A 184 8.78 9.75 -9.13
C ILE A 184 8.79 10.24 -10.57
N TYR A 185 7.70 9.99 -11.30
CA TYR A 185 7.57 10.40 -12.69
C TYR A 185 6.10 10.70 -13.07
N GLY A 186 5.83 11.16 -14.28
CA GLY A 186 4.46 11.36 -14.75
C GLY A 186 3.87 10.07 -15.28
N ILE A 187 2.91 9.48 -14.57
CA ILE A 187 2.24 8.25 -14.99
C ILE A 187 1.10 8.59 -15.95
N ASP A 188 0.00 9.12 -15.44
CA ASP A 188 -1.21 9.38 -16.24
C ASP A 188 -2.03 10.60 -15.75
N GLY A 189 -1.49 11.36 -14.80
CA GLY A 189 -2.04 12.59 -14.24
C GLY A 189 -2.95 12.38 -13.04
N THR A 190 -3.28 13.49 -12.39
CA THR A 190 -3.96 13.55 -11.12
C THR A 190 -5.23 12.70 -11.04
N GLY A 191 -5.35 11.90 -10.00
CA GLY A 191 -6.58 11.19 -9.65
C GLY A 191 -6.86 9.93 -10.49
N ASN A 192 -5.84 9.42 -11.17
CA ASN A 192 -5.90 8.13 -11.87
C ASN A 192 -5.00 7.14 -11.12
N THR A 193 -3.83 6.81 -11.68
CA THR A 193 -2.87 5.91 -11.04
C THR A 193 -1.98 6.67 -10.09
N GLY A 194 -2.08 6.43 -8.79
CA GLY A 194 -1.21 7.06 -7.80
C GLY A 194 0.18 6.48 -7.76
N GLY A 195 0.31 5.17 -7.97
CA GLY A 195 1.57 4.46 -7.98
C GLY A 195 1.38 3.00 -8.36
N TYR A 196 2.49 2.28 -8.41
CA TYR A 196 2.49 0.84 -8.60
C TYR A 196 3.83 0.20 -8.24
N PHE A 197 3.76 -1.07 -7.90
CA PHE A 197 4.86 -2.02 -7.93
C PHE A 197 4.74 -2.90 -9.17
N GLN A 198 5.86 -3.23 -9.82
CA GLN A 198 5.84 -4.12 -10.98
C GLN A 198 6.85 -5.26 -10.84
N ALA A 199 6.37 -6.44 -10.60
CA ALA A 199 7.16 -7.64 -10.37
C ALA A 199 8.24 -7.92 -11.44
N GLY A 200 7.89 -7.77 -12.73
CA GLY A 200 8.80 -8.02 -13.84
C GLY A 200 10.00 -7.04 -13.90
N ILE A 201 9.81 -5.78 -13.53
CA ILE A 201 10.86 -4.78 -13.46
C ILE A 201 11.66 -4.96 -12.16
N SER A 202 10.97 -5.16 -11.06
CA SER A 202 11.57 -5.28 -9.73
C SER A 202 12.31 -6.60 -9.49
N SER A 203 12.34 -7.50 -10.45
CA SER A 203 13.19 -8.69 -10.39
C SER A 203 14.69 -8.40 -10.51
N MET A 204 15.05 -7.22 -11.00
CA MET A 204 16.43 -6.79 -11.18
C MET A 204 16.84 -5.67 -10.24
N ARG A 205 15.87 -5.01 -9.63
CA ARG A 205 16.03 -3.88 -8.72
C ARG A 205 14.73 -3.64 -7.94
N GLU A 206 14.81 -3.23 -6.70
CA GLU A 206 13.67 -2.99 -5.82
C GLU A 206 13.08 -1.60 -6.07
N SER A 207 12.20 -1.47 -7.09
CA SER A 207 11.63 -0.18 -7.49
C SER A 207 10.14 -0.08 -7.18
N LEU A 208 9.74 1.05 -6.60
CA LEU A 208 8.38 1.50 -6.43
C LEU A 208 8.16 2.72 -7.32
N PHE A 209 7.03 2.77 -8.00
CA PHE A 209 6.70 3.84 -8.93
C PHE A 209 5.58 4.71 -8.37
N PHE A 210 5.74 6.02 -8.50
CA PHE A 210 4.83 6.98 -7.90
C PHE A 210 4.53 8.14 -8.87
N ASP A 211 3.24 8.53 -9.00
CA ASP A 211 2.85 9.64 -9.88
C ASP A 211 3.17 10.99 -9.25
N ILE A 212 3.91 11.82 -9.98
CA ILE A 212 4.26 13.17 -9.56
C ILE A 212 3.03 14.08 -9.36
N ASP A 213 1.94 13.77 -10.03
CA ASP A 213 0.71 14.57 -10.00
C ASP A 213 -0.16 14.25 -8.76
N ASP A 214 0.13 13.16 -8.03
CA ASP A 214 -0.63 12.69 -6.85
C ASP A 214 0.11 12.86 -5.50
N MET A 215 0.93 13.91 -5.39
CA MET A 215 1.79 14.19 -4.24
C MET A 215 1.08 14.27 -2.88
N ASN A 216 -0.22 14.52 -2.84
CA ASN A 216 -0.97 14.61 -1.59
C ASN A 216 -1.15 13.24 -0.92
N SER A 217 -1.25 12.18 -1.70
CA SER A 217 -1.44 10.79 -1.25
C SER A 217 -0.13 9.98 -1.18
N ARG A 218 1.03 10.61 -1.46
CA ARG A 218 2.33 9.96 -1.63
C ARG A 218 2.70 8.95 -0.54
N ASN A 219 2.48 9.30 0.72
CA ASN A 219 2.92 8.47 1.83
C ASN A 219 2.07 7.19 1.94
N THR A 220 0.77 7.31 1.76
CA THR A 220 -0.18 6.18 1.77
C THR A 220 0.12 5.24 0.60
N ILE A 221 0.31 5.80 -0.61
CA ILE A 221 0.65 5.03 -1.79
C ILE A 221 1.98 4.30 -1.60
N LEU A 222 3.02 4.98 -1.11
CA LEU A 222 4.33 4.34 -0.90
C LEU A 222 4.28 3.19 0.11
N ALA A 223 3.48 3.29 1.17
CA ALA A 223 3.30 2.18 2.11
C ALA A 223 2.58 0.99 1.43
N HIS A 224 1.54 1.27 0.65
CA HIS A 224 0.81 0.28 -0.12
C HIS A 224 1.73 -0.45 -1.12
N GLU A 225 2.45 0.29 -1.95
CA GLU A 225 3.34 -0.31 -2.97
C GLU A 225 4.55 -1.04 -2.36
N PHE A 226 5.01 -0.61 -1.19
CA PHE A 226 6.11 -1.28 -0.51
C PHE A 226 5.70 -2.64 0.05
N GLU A 227 4.48 -2.78 0.51
CA GLU A 227 3.93 -4.07 0.91
C GLU A 227 3.92 -5.04 -0.27
N HIS A 228 3.45 -4.62 -1.44
CA HIS A 228 3.47 -5.44 -2.64
C HIS A 228 4.88 -5.94 -3.00
N LEU A 229 5.90 -5.09 -2.87
CA LEU A 229 7.29 -5.48 -3.10
C LEU A 229 7.74 -6.56 -2.11
N ILE A 230 7.42 -6.41 -0.83
CA ILE A 230 7.74 -7.41 0.20
C ILE A 230 6.96 -8.70 -0.06
N HIS A 231 5.67 -8.62 -0.29
CA HIS A 231 4.77 -9.75 -0.50
C HIS A 231 5.18 -10.57 -1.74
N ASN A 232 5.36 -9.90 -2.87
CA ASN A 232 5.76 -10.54 -4.12
C ASN A 232 7.08 -11.32 -4.01
N SER A 233 8.00 -10.88 -3.15
CA SER A 233 9.26 -11.59 -2.92
C SER A 233 9.06 -12.94 -2.21
N ARG A 234 7.90 -13.17 -1.62
CA ARG A 234 7.54 -14.37 -0.84
C ARG A 234 6.54 -15.25 -1.57
N ASP A 235 5.48 -14.64 -2.10
CA ASP A 235 4.45 -15.30 -2.90
C ASP A 235 4.03 -14.44 -4.10
N PRO A 236 4.72 -14.57 -5.24
CA PRO A 236 4.40 -13.81 -6.46
C PRO A 236 3.06 -14.25 -7.10
N PHE A 237 2.47 -15.35 -6.64
CA PHE A 237 1.24 -15.92 -7.20
C PHE A 237 0.03 -15.74 -6.31
N GLU A 238 0.13 -14.88 -5.29
CA GLU A 238 -0.96 -14.63 -4.36
C GLU A 238 -2.21 -14.07 -5.08
N TYR A 239 -3.38 -14.40 -4.54
CA TYR A 239 -4.64 -13.87 -5.06
C TYR A 239 -4.74 -12.36 -4.84
N SER A 240 -5.25 -11.62 -5.84
CA SER A 240 -5.33 -10.15 -5.80
C SER A 240 -6.06 -9.61 -4.55
N TRP A 241 -7.10 -10.29 -4.05
CA TRP A 241 -7.80 -9.85 -2.85
C TRP A 241 -6.97 -9.96 -1.56
N ILE A 242 -5.99 -10.87 -1.51
CA ILE A 242 -5.03 -10.98 -0.40
C ILE A 242 -3.95 -9.91 -0.58
N ASP A 243 -3.37 -9.85 -1.76
CA ASP A 243 -2.31 -8.94 -2.15
C ASP A 243 -2.71 -7.48 -1.88
N GLU A 244 -3.80 -7.02 -2.50
CA GLU A 244 -4.30 -5.65 -2.33
C GLU A 244 -4.85 -5.38 -0.93
N GLY A 245 -5.49 -6.39 -0.30
CA GLY A 245 -5.97 -6.27 1.07
C GLY A 245 -4.83 -6.11 2.09
N SER A 246 -3.69 -6.77 1.86
CA SER A 246 -2.48 -6.61 2.67
C SER A 246 -1.82 -5.27 2.46
N ALA A 247 -1.78 -4.78 1.22
CA ALA A 247 -1.23 -3.47 0.88
C ALA A 247 -2.06 -2.32 1.48
N ASP A 248 -3.40 -2.41 1.42
CA ASP A 248 -4.27 -1.46 2.12
C ASP A 248 -4.09 -1.55 3.65
N MET A 249 -3.87 -2.75 4.20
CA MET A 249 -3.54 -2.91 5.62
C MET A 249 -2.20 -2.26 5.97
N ALA A 250 -1.18 -2.33 5.13
CA ALA A 250 0.10 -1.65 5.33
C ALA A 250 -0.09 -0.13 5.40
N ALA A 251 -0.84 0.44 4.45
CA ALA A 251 -1.19 1.85 4.46
C ALA A 251 -1.92 2.26 5.76
N PHE A 252 -2.85 1.43 6.24
CA PHE A 252 -3.55 1.65 7.50
C PHE A 252 -2.62 1.57 8.72
N LEU A 253 -1.74 0.60 8.77
CA LEU A 253 -0.79 0.44 9.88
C LEU A 253 0.19 1.61 9.98
N CYS A 254 0.54 2.21 8.84
CA CYS A 254 1.40 3.38 8.79
C CYS A 254 0.69 4.70 9.15
N PHE A 255 -0.53 4.88 8.68
CA PHE A 255 -1.17 6.22 8.67
C PHE A 255 -2.60 6.25 9.24
N GLY A 256 -3.14 5.10 9.67
CA GLY A 256 -4.52 4.99 10.11
C GLY A 256 -5.51 5.11 8.94
N VAL A 257 -6.70 5.62 9.24
CA VAL A 257 -7.75 5.80 8.22
C VAL A 257 -7.39 6.97 7.29
N THR A 258 -7.31 6.68 6.00
CA THR A 258 -7.07 7.67 4.93
C THR A 258 -8.30 7.83 4.05
N ASP A 259 -8.33 8.87 3.21
CA ASP A 259 -9.44 9.08 2.28
C ASP A 259 -9.59 7.90 1.30
N THR A 260 -8.48 7.34 0.81
CA THR A 260 -8.49 6.17 -0.07
C THR A 260 -9.09 4.96 0.63
N LEU A 261 -8.62 4.61 1.83
CA LEU A 261 -9.16 3.50 2.60
C LEU A 261 -10.63 3.69 2.96
N SER A 262 -11.02 4.93 3.30
CA SER A 262 -12.41 5.27 3.55
C SER A 262 -13.27 5.03 2.31
N SER A 263 -12.78 5.42 1.14
CA SER A 263 -13.46 5.17 -0.14
C SER A 263 -13.64 3.67 -0.40
N HIS A 264 -12.59 2.89 -0.24
CA HIS A 264 -12.64 1.43 -0.42
C HIS A 264 -13.67 0.77 0.49
N VAL A 265 -13.64 1.10 1.79
CA VAL A 265 -14.58 0.55 2.78
C VAL A 265 -16.02 0.98 2.51
N ASN A 266 -16.24 2.25 2.13
CA ASN A 266 -17.56 2.77 1.83
C ASN A 266 -18.17 2.08 0.60
N GLU A 267 -17.42 1.94 -0.47
CA GLU A 267 -17.84 1.24 -1.68
C GLU A 267 -18.17 -0.23 -1.39
N TRP A 268 -17.39 -0.89 -0.53
CA TRP A 268 -17.73 -2.23 -0.08
C TRP A 268 -19.01 -2.24 0.77
N ALA A 269 -19.21 -1.29 1.67
CA ALA A 269 -20.39 -1.23 2.51
C ALA A 269 -21.68 -1.10 1.68
N GLU A 270 -21.63 -0.36 0.57
CA GLU A 270 -22.72 -0.24 -0.39
C GLU A 270 -22.91 -1.51 -1.25
N ASN A 271 -21.84 -2.27 -1.47
CA ASN A 271 -21.79 -3.44 -2.34
C ASN A 271 -21.37 -4.73 -1.58
N SER A 272 -21.77 -4.91 -0.34
CA SER A 272 -21.28 -5.96 0.57
C SER A 272 -21.58 -7.42 0.15
N SER A 273 -22.31 -7.62 -0.95
CA SER A 273 -22.60 -8.95 -1.52
C SER A 273 -21.54 -9.48 -2.48
N ILE A 274 -20.43 -8.75 -2.66
CA ILE A 274 -19.34 -9.18 -3.53
C ILE A 274 -18.58 -10.37 -2.93
N SER A 275 -17.99 -11.18 -3.80
CA SER A 275 -17.15 -12.30 -3.39
C SER A 275 -15.71 -11.85 -3.27
N LEU A 276 -15.04 -12.13 -2.15
CA LEU A 276 -13.59 -11.88 -2.00
C LEU A 276 -12.74 -12.53 -3.10
N ARG A 277 -13.13 -13.73 -3.56
CA ARG A 277 -12.36 -14.49 -4.55
C ARG A 277 -12.57 -14.03 -6.00
N TRP A 278 -13.54 -13.15 -6.25
CA TRP A 278 -13.84 -12.66 -7.59
C TRP A 278 -13.43 -11.21 -7.69
N TRP A 279 -12.19 -11.01 -8.06
CA TRP A 279 -11.57 -9.71 -8.17
C TRP A 279 -11.94 -9.01 -9.49
N ASN A 280 -12.34 -7.75 -9.44
CA ASN A 280 -12.70 -6.94 -10.60
C ASN A 280 -12.10 -5.52 -10.54
N ASP A 281 -11.07 -5.31 -9.74
CA ASP A 281 -10.38 -4.02 -9.55
C ASP A 281 -11.32 -2.86 -9.21
N ARG A 282 -12.37 -3.12 -8.41
CA ARG A 282 -13.29 -2.08 -7.92
C ARG A 282 -12.87 -1.66 -6.52
N SER A 283 -13.08 -0.42 -6.15
CA SER A 283 -12.84 0.06 -4.77
C SER A 283 -13.51 -0.86 -3.72
N ALA A 284 -14.69 -1.41 -4.01
CA ALA A 284 -15.36 -2.36 -3.14
C ALA A 284 -14.58 -3.68 -2.95
N ASP A 285 -13.84 -4.15 -3.95
CA ASP A 285 -13.00 -5.34 -3.85
C ASP A 285 -11.81 -5.08 -2.91
N TYR A 286 -11.17 -3.91 -3.02
CA TYR A 286 -10.14 -3.44 -2.09
C TYR A 286 -10.67 -3.36 -0.66
N GLY A 287 -11.81 -2.70 -0.45
CA GLY A 287 -12.44 -2.60 0.87
C GLY A 287 -12.76 -3.94 1.50
N ALA A 288 -13.22 -4.92 0.70
CA ALA A 288 -13.48 -6.27 1.17
C ALA A 288 -12.17 -6.98 1.58
N GLY A 289 -11.13 -6.88 0.77
CA GLY A 289 -9.79 -7.44 1.04
C GLY A 289 -9.19 -6.84 2.31
N PHE A 290 -9.13 -5.51 2.39
CA PHE A 290 -8.63 -4.79 3.56
C PHE A 290 -9.32 -5.21 4.86
N LEU A 291 -10.64 -5.18 4.91
CA LEU A 291 -11.39 -5.55 6.12
C LEU A 291 -11.16 -7.01 6.51
N PHE A 292 -10.99 -7.89 5.53
CA PHE A 292 -10.68 -9.29 5.81
C PHE A 292 -9.27 -9.46 6.38
N MET A 293 -8.26 -8.75 5.84
CA MET A 293 -6.90 -8.78 6.38
C MET A 293 -6.85 -8.20 7.79
N MET A 294 -7.55 -7.11 8.05
CA MET A 294 -7.68 -6.56 9.40
C MET A 294 -8.31 -7.55 10.38
N TYR A 295 -9.31 -8.32 9.93
CA TYR A 295 -9.92 -9.37 10.75
C TYR A 295 -8.96 -10.52 11.07
N LEU A 296 -8.08 -10.87 10.14
CA LEU A 296 -7.09 -11.94 10.37
C LEU A 296 -5.94 -11.50 11.28
N ALA A 297 -5.62 -10.20 11.30
CA ALA A 297 -4.51 -9.65 12.07
C ALA A 297 -4.85 -9.43 13.56
N ASP A 298 -6.15 -9.40 13.93
CA ASP A 298 -6.64 -9.23 15.32
C ASP A 298 -6.65 -10.57 16.06
#